data_0c35decd1db15b06ab1a010450f5b54d
#
_entry.id   0c35decd1db15b06ab1a010450f5b54d
#
_cell.length_a   1.000
_cell.length_b   1.000
_cell.length_c   1.000
_cell.angle_alpha   90.00
_cell.angle_beta   90.00
_cell.angle_gamma   90.00
#
_symmetry.space_group_name_H-M   'P 1'
#
loop_
_entity.id
_entity.type
_entity.pdbx_description
1 polymer ?
#
loop_
_entity_poly.entity_id
_entity_poly.type
_entity_poly.pdbx_seq_one_letter_code
_entity_poly.pdbx_strand_id
1 'polypeptide(L)'
;MRTVFAIVCAFAATQALAQAGFPPPPPKVSPAAGVIDMHVHSHPDVFGRNMDDIDVAQLAKSKGMRGILLKNHVAETASRAALVMKVVPGIEVWGGIVLNRAVGGINPDAVEWMHRIYGGRGKVVWLPTFESDKHVKTLSKPDARGLVVAPGGQVTPEMEAILKIIARENLVLATGHVHPEEIIAVVRRGRDLGVKGMLVTHGFTNVPGITMAQAKQLAEMGAVIEVCFLQFLAGPNAPLAFLTHWTQINAKHVAQAVKEIGANNLIVSSDLGQSGNMTHPDGLEAAIAAMKREGISEADIDLMMRKNPARLLGVPN
;
A
#
# COMPACT_ATOMS: atom_id res chain seq x y z
N MET A 1 69.69 6.32 -11.13
CA MET A 1 68.42 6.99 -10.78
C MET A 1 67.28 6.56 -11.71
N ARG A 2 66.91 5.28 -11.76
CA ARG A 2 65.80 4.81 -12.64
C ARG A 2 64.96 3.67 -12.04
N THR A 3 64.98 3.46 -10.69
CA THR A 3 64.28 2.30 -10.09
C THR A 3 63.28 2.66 -8.99
N VAL A 4 63.03 3.93 -8.72
CA VAL A 4 62.13 4.35 -7.60
C VAL A 4 60.72 4.71 -8.09
N PHE A 5 60.49 4.95 -9.39
CA PHE A 5 59.16 5.42 -9.88
C PHE A 5 58.14 4.31 -10.17
N ALA A 6 58.56 3.04 -10.25
CA ALA A 6 57.65 1.92 -10.58
C ALA A 6 56.90 1.35 -9.38
N ILE A 7 57.37 1.56 -8.15
CA ILE A 7 56.76 0.97 -6.93
C ILE A 7 55.57 1.81 -6.39
N VAL A 8 55.57 3.14 -6.60
CA VAL A 8 54.50 4.03 -6.09
C VAL A 8 53.21 3.87 -6.88
N CYS A 9 53.28 3.59 -8.18
CA CYS A 9 52.07 3.40 -9.00
C CYS A 9 51.34 2.06 -8.74
N ALA A 10 52.08 1.01 -8.33
CA ALA A 10 51.49 -0.31 -8.06
C ALA A 10 50.68 -0.31 -6.72
N PHE A 11 51.08 0.49 -5.72
CA PHE A 11 50.38 0.57 -4.45
C PHE A 11 49.09 1.38 -4.54
N ALA A 12 48.99 2.41 -5.38
CA ALA A 12 47.79 3.19 -5.60
C ALA A 12 46.68 2.41 -6.35
N ALA A 13 47.11 1.55 -7.30
CA ALA A 13 46.20 0.71 -8.07
C ALA A 13 45.58 -0.43 -7.24
N THR A 14 46.34 -1.00 -6.30
CA THR A 14 45.85 -2.08 -5.43
C THR A 14 44.89 -1.59 -4.36
N GLN A 15 45.03 -0.36 -3.86
CA GLN A 15 44.07 0.21 -2.93
C GLN A 15 42.73 0.57 -3.60
N ALA A 16 42.75 1.03 -4.86
CA ALA A 16 41.52 1.32 -5.61
C ALA A 16 40.69 0.07 -5.94
N LEU A 17 41.38 -1.06 -6.20
CA LEU A 17 40.74 -2.36 -6.47
C LEU A 17 40.21 -3.05 -5.21
N ALA A 18 40.80 -2.82 -4.05
CA ALA A 18 40.36 -3.39 -2.78
C ALA A 18 39.05 -2.73 -2.25
N GLN A 19 38.76 -1.50 -2.64
CA GLN A 19 37.53 -0.80 -2.25
C GLN A 19 36.33 -1.11 -3.17
N ALA A 20 36.53 -1.66 -4.34
CA ALA A 20 35.50 -1.95 -5.32
C ALA A 20 34.65 -3.20 -5.02
N GLY A 21 35.03 -4.01 -4.03
CA GLY A 21 34.38 -5.29 -3.71
C GLY A 21 33.51 -5.32 -2.46
N PHE A 22 33.49 -4.26 -1.67
CA PHE A 22 32.65 -4.21 -0.46
C PHE A 22 31.34 -3.48 -0.74
N PRO A 23 30.22 -3.99 -0.21
CA PRO A 23 28.97 -3.25 -0.29
C PRO A 23 29.16 -1.87 0.38
N PRO A 24 28.55 -0.81 -0.16
CA PRO A 24 28.62 0.50 0.47
C PRO A 24 28.09 0.42 1.91
N PRO A 25 28.66 1.22 2.85
CA PRO A 25 28.14 1.25 4.22
C PRO A 25 26.65 1.59 4.21
N PRO A 26 25.84 1.01 5.12
CA PRO A 26 24.44 1.31 5.20
C PRO A 26 24.21 2.82 5.35
N PRO A 27 23.17 3.38 4.77
CA PRO A 27 22.89 4.81 4.89
C PRO A 27 22.72 5.19 6.35
N LYS A 28 23.21 6.36 6.75
CA LYS A 28 23.09 6.88 8.11
C LYS A 28 21.63 7.10 8.55
N VAL A 29 20.75 7.36 7.58
CA VAL A 29 19.30 7.51 7.75
C VAL A 29 18.63 6.53 6.81
N SER A 30 17.64 5.79 7.33
CA SER A 30 16.87 4.85 6.51
C SER A 30 16.20 5.57 5.33
N PRO A 31 16.25 5.03 4.12
CA PRO A 31 15.46 5.53 2.99
C PRO A 31 13.96 5.60 3.28
N ALA A 32 13.45 4.76 4.18
CA ALA A 32 12.05 4.76 4.61
C ALA A 32 11.72 5.85 5.64
N ALA A 33 12.68 6.69 6.07
CA ALA A 33 12.40 7.77 7.01
C ALA A 33 11.32 8.73 6.46
N GLY A 34 10.35 9.08 7.31
CA GLY A 34 9.20 9.92 6.96
C GLY A 34 8.11 9.23 6.13
N VAL A 35 8.31 8.00 5.68
CA VAL A 35 7.31 7.23 4.89
C VAL A 35 6.09 6.92 5.75
N ILE A 36 4.90 6.96 5.13
CA ILE A 36 3.65 6.42 5.66
C ILE A 36 3.28 5.20 4.82
N ASP A 37 3.30 4.02 5.43
CA ASP A 37 2.85 2.79 4.77
C ASP A 37 1.33 2.65 4.89
N MET A 38 0.63 2.76 3.76
CA MET A 38 -0.83 2.75 3.71
C MET A 38 -1.43 1.32 3.66
N HIS A 39 -0.59 0.27 3.79
CA HIS A 39 -1.06 -1.10 3.60
C HIS A 39 -0.19 -2.10 4.38
N VAL A 40 -0.51 -2.30 5.66
CA VAL A 40 0.28 -3.12 6.59
C VAL A 40 -0.57 -4.27 7.13
N HIS A 41 -0.11 -5.50 6.93
CA HIS A 41 -0.68 -6.69 7.55
C HIS A 41 0.16 -7.16 8.73
N SER A 42 -0.48 -7.50 9.85
CA SER A 42 0.17 -7.92 11.10
C SER A 42 -0.78 -8.75 11.95
N HIS A 43 -0.25 -9.49 12.94
CA HIS A 43 -1.06 -10.12 13.95
C HIS A 43 -1.68 -9.09 14.93
N PRO A 44 -2.84 -9.43 15.54
CA PRO A 44 -3.62 -10.66 15.41
C PRO A 44 -4.35 -10.77 14.07
N ASP A 45 -4.23 -11.90 13.41
CA ASP A 45 -4.88 -12.21 12.14
C ASP A 45 -5.22 -13.70 12.04
N VAL A 46 -6.14 -14.06 11.16
CA VAL A 46 -6.46 -15.47 10.82
C VAL A 46 -5.44 -16.06 9.85
N PHE A 47 -4.66 -15.23 9.19
CA PHE A 47 -3.54 -15.63 8.33
C PHE A 47 -2.22 -15.55 9.09
N GLY A 48 -1.25 -16.38 8.71
CA GLY A 48 0.10 -16.31 9.27
C GLY A 48 0.78 -14.99 8.93
N ARG A 49 1.19 -14.24 9.96
CA ARG A 49 1.93 -12.99 9.84
C ARG A 49 3.33 -13.13 10.44
N ASN A 50 4.25 -12.30 10.00
CA ASN A 50 5.64 -12.32 10.48
C ASN A 50 5.83 -11.54 11.79
N MET A 51 4.95 -10.59 12.11
CA MET A 51 5.01 -9.72 13.30
C MET A 51 3.60 -9.37 13.77
N ASP A 52 3.48 -8.97 15.02
CA ASP A 52 2.27 -8.32 15.52
C ASP A 52 2.29 -6.80 15.30
N ASP A 53 1.17 -6.14 15.62
CA ASP A 53 1.01 -4.69 15.45
C ASP A 53 2.06 -3.86 16.19
N ILE A 54 2.43 -4.30 17.39
CA ILE A 54 3.38 -3.60 18.26
C ILE A 54 4.78 -3.71 17.68
N ASP A 55 5.18 -4.91 17.28
CA ASP A 55 6.48 -5.18 16.68
C ASP A 55 6.66 -4.41 15.36
N VAL A 56 5.64 -4.41 14.50
CA VAL A 56 5.68 -3.64 13.24
C VAL A 56 5.82 -2.14 13.53
N ALA A 57 5.07 -1.60 14.49
CA ALA A 57 5.14 -0.19 14.84
C ALA A 57 6.51 0.18 15.44
N GLN A 58 7.09 -0.67 16.30
CA GLN A 58 8.42 -0.46 16.85
C GLN A 58 9.49 -0.47 15.76
N LEU A 59 9.42 -1.44 14.83
CA LEU A 59 10.35 -1.54 13.72
C LEU A 59 10.22 -0.34 12.78
N ALA A 60 9.01 0.03 12.38
CA ALA A 60 8.75 1.20 11.53
C ALA A 60 9.29 2.50 12.19
N LYS A 61 9.05 2.68 13.48
CA LYS A 61 9.60 3.79 14.27
C LYS A 61 11.13 3.78 14.28
N SER A 62 11.77 2.62 14.46
CA SER A 62 13.25 2.50 14.49
C SER A 62 13.89 2.89 13.16
N LYS A 63 13.17 2.75 12.05
CA LYS A 63 13.56 3.20 10.71
C LYS A 63 13.18 4.66 10.42
N GLY A 64 12.64 5.38 11.41
CA GLY A 64 12.23 6.78 11.26
C GLY A 64 11.00 6.98 10.38
N MET A 65 10.21 5.94 10.12
CA MET A 65 8.94 6.06 9.39
C MET A 65 7.99 6.96 10.18
N ARG A 66 7.18 7.74 9.47
CA ARG A 66 6.18 8.60 10.09
C ARG A 66 4.99 7.82 10.62
N GLY A 67 4.53 6.82 9.87
CA GLY A 67 3.35 6.08 10.28
C GLY A 67 3.04 4.84 9.46
N ILE A 68 2.07 4.08 9.95
CA ILE A 68 1.57 2.84 9.35
C ILE A 68 0.04 2.79 9.41
N LEU A 69 -0.58 2.19 8.40
CA LEU A 69 -2.01 1.91 8.36
C LEU A 69 -2.24 0.40 8.44
N LEU A 70 -2.76 -0.06 9.57
CA LEU A 70 -3.06 -1.47 9.81
C LEU A 70 -4.28 -1.91 9.00
N LYS A 71 -4.15 -3.02 8.28
CA LYS A 71 -5.23 -3.65 7.52
C LYS A 71 -5.44 -5.09 7.95
N ASN A 72 -6.69 -5.47 8.20
CA ASN A 72 -7.09 -6.85 8.47
C ASN A 72 -8.32 -7.21 7.61
N HIS A 73 -8.36 -8.43 7.11
CA HIS A 73 -9.44 -8.85 6.21
C HIS A 73 -10.73 -9.28 6.90
N VAL A 74 -10.69 -9.54 8.22
CA VAL A 74 -11.80 -10.16 8.95
C VAL A 74 -12.25 -9.37 10.19
N ALA A 75 -11.49 -8.33 10.56
CA ALA A 75 -11.79 -7.47 11.71
C ALA A 75 -11.46 -6.01 11.40
N GLU A 76 -12.03 -5.08 12.16
CA GLU A 76 -11.60 -3.69 12.16
C GLU A 76 -10.22 -3.55 12.83
N THR A 77 -9.50 -2.49 12.51
CA THR A 77 -8.15 -2.23 13.05
C THR A 77 -8.01 -0.86 13.72
N ALA A 78 -9.11 -0.10 13.85
CA ALA A 78 -9.11 1.20 14.50
C ALA A 78 -8.82 1.08 16.01
N SER A 79 -9.39 0.08 16.67
CA SER A 79 -9.15 -0.21 18.08
C SER A 79 -7.69 -0.63 18.33
N ARG A 80 -7.15 -1.46 17.46
CA ARG A 80 -5.77 -1.94 17.50
C ARG A 80 -4.79 -0.76 17.33
N ALA A 81 -5.02 0.10 16.34
CA ALA A 81 -4.21 1.29 16.10
C ALA A 81 -4.18 2.22 17.32
N ALA A 82 -5.30 2.44 18.00
CA ALA A 82 -5.36 3.25 19.21
C ALA A 82 -4.52 2.67 20.36
N LEU A 83 -4.56 1.35 20.53
CA LEU A 83 -3.75 0.65 21.55
C LEU A 83 -2.25 0.68 21.22
N VAL A 84 -1.90 0.43 19.96
CA VAL A 84 -0.48 0.47 19.52
C VAL A 84 0.14 1.85 19.76
N MET A 85 -0.56 2.92 19.43
CA MET A 85 -0.05 4.28 19.68
C MET A 85 0.18 4.58 21.16
N LYS A 86 -0.58 3.95 22.05
CA LYS A 86 -0.36 4.07 23.50
C LYS A 86 0.91 3.34 23.94
N VAL A 87 1.22 2.20 23.32
CA VAL A 87 2.38 1.36 23.66
C VAL A 87 3.65 1.83 22.97
N VAL A 88 3.54 2.32 21.72
CA VAL A 88 4.65 2.78 20.89
C VAL A 88 4.48 4.27 20.56
N PRO A 89 4.74 5.17 21.50
CA PRO A 89 4.63 6.61 21.26
C PRO A 89 5.67 7.08 20.22
N GLY A 90 5.32 8.09 19.43
CA GLY A 90 6.22 8.72 18.45
C GLY A 90 6.20 8.09 17.06
N ILE A 91 5.20 7.25 16.77
CA ILE A 91 4.80 6.85 15.43
C ILE A 91 3.28 7.05 15.28
N GLU A 92 2.81 7.44 14.10
CA GLU A 92 1.37 7.53 13.83
C GLU A 92 0.86 6.17 13.33
N VAL A 93 -0.24 5.68 13.95
CA VAL A 93 -0.87 4.42 13.54
C VAL A 93 -2.34 4.67 13.26
N TRP A 94 -2.81 4.23 12.11
CA TRP A 94 -4.21 4.27 11.70
C TRP A 94 -4.73 2.87 11.44
N GLY A 95 -6.02 2.75 11.41
CA GLY A 95 -6.72 1.52 11.06
C GLY A 95 -7.92 1.80 10.19
N GLY A 96 -8.69 0.76 9.94
CA GLY A 96 -9.88 0.84 9.12
C GLY A 96 -10.68 -0.45 9.18
N ILE A 97 -11.49 -0.69 8.16
CA ILE A 97 -12.33 -1.87 8.03
C ILE A 97 -12.32 -2.37 6.58
N VAL A 98 -12.31 -3.67 6.40
CA VAL A 98 -12.48 -4.32 5.09
C VAL A 98 -13.86 -4.95 5.03
N LEU A 99 -14.66 -4.60 4.03
CA LEU A 99 -16.08 -4.98 3.90
C LEU A 99 -16.25 -6.42 3.38
N ASN A 100 -15.55 -7.36 4.02
CA ASN A 100 -15.76 -8.80 3.83
C ASN A 100 -16.89 -9.32 4.74
N ARG A 101 -17.35 -10.55 4.54
CA ARG A 101 -18.48 -11.15 5.27
C ARG A 101 -18.28 -11.20 6.78
N ALA A 102 -17.02 -11.34 7.24
CA ALA A 102 -16.70 -11.39 8.67
C ALA A 102 -17.15 -10.14 9.44
N VAL A 103 -17.23 -8.98 8.78
CA VAL A 103 -17.75 -7.72 9.35
C VAL A 103 -19.18 -7.41 8.89
N GLY A 104 -19.86 -8.37 8.27
CA GLY A 104 -21.23 -8.24 7.75
C GLY A 104 -21.32 -7.85 6.28
N GLY A 105 -20.22 -7.89 5.51
CA GLY A 105 -20.19 -7.53 4.08
C GLY A 105 -20.28 -6.03 3.87
N ILE A 106 -21.16 -5.58 2.96
CA ILE A 106 -21.39 -4.16 2.66
C ILE A 106 -22.29 -3.58 3.76
N ASN A 107 -21.71 -3.37 4.93
CA ASN A 107 -22.40 -3.05 6.18
C ASN A 107 -22.12 -1.60 6.61
N PRO A 108 -23.07 -0.66 6.41
CA PRO A 108 -22.92 0.73 6.82
C PRO A 108 -22.73 0.90 8.34
N ASP A 109 -23.40 0.08 9.16
CA ASP A 109 -23.30 0.17 10.63
C ASP A 109 -21.88 -0.18 11.11
N ALA A 110 -21.25 -1.18 10.47
CA ALA A 110 -19.88 -1.54 10.80
C ALA A 110 -18.89 -0.40 10.49
N VAL A 111 -19.12 0.35 9.40
CA VAL A 111 -18.31 1.54 9.05
C VAL A 111 -18.57 2.67 10.06
N GLU A 112 -19.84 2.92 10.40
CA GLU A 112 -20.23 3.94 11.36
C GLU A 112 -19.59 3.70 12.73
N TRP A 113 -19.60 2.45 13.23
CA TRP A 113 -19.00 2.12 14.52
C TRP A 113 -17.47 2.11 14.46
N MET A 114 -16.86 1.67 13.37
CA MET A 114 -15.40 1.64 13.22
C MET A 114 -14.78 3.04 13.37
N HIS A 115 -15.33 4.08 12.73
CA HIS A 115 -14.75 5.41 12.82
C HIS A 115 -14.99 6.09 14.18
N ARG A 116 -16.02 5.66 14.93
CA ARG A 116 -16.35 6.16 16.28
C ARG A 116 -15.52 5.53 17.39
N ILE A 117 -14.72 4.53 17.11
CA ILE A 117 -13.83 3.93 18.11
C ILE A 117 -12.96 5.01 18.74
N TYR A 118 -12.90 5.02 20.07
CA TYR A 118 -12.14 6.02 20.82
C TYR A 118 -10.68 6.07 20.39
N GLY A 119 -10.16 7.28 20.25
CA GLY A 119 -8.80 7.54 19.74
C GLY A 119 -8.77 8.07 18.30
N GLY A 120 -9.88 7.98 17.55
CA GLY A 120 -10.00 8.59 16.21
C GLY A 120 -9.05 8.00 15.16
N ARG A 121 -8.72 6.69 15.28
CA ARG A 121 -7.75 6.02 14.40
C ARG A 121 -8.37 5.28 13.23
N GLY A 122 -9.70 5.13 13.18
CA GLY A 122 -10.42 4.58 12.04
C GLY A 122 -10.44 5.56 10.87
N LYS A 123 -9.73 5.27 9.78
CA LYS A 123 -9.55 6.20 8.66
C LYS A 123 -9.90 5.62 7.31
N VAL A 124 -9.77 4.32 7.10
CA VAL A 124 -9.91 3.72 5.78
C VAL A 124 -11.00 2.68 5.75
N VAL A 125 -11.84 2.74 4.72
CA VAL A 125 -12.85 1.75 4.41
C VAL A 125 -12.47 1.09 3.10
N TRP A 126 -12.00 -0.17 3.18
CA TRP A 126 -11.76 -0.98 1.99
C TRP A 126 -13.03 -1.71 1.56
N LEU A 127 -13.33 -1.64 0.29
CA LEU A 127 -14.31 -2.53 -0.34
C LEU A 127 -13.87 -3.99 -0.21
N PRO A 128 -14.75 -4.97 -0.51
CA PRO A 128 -14.42 -6.38 -0.40
C PRO A 128 -13.09 -6.75 -1.05
N THR A 129 -12.31 -7.59 -0.36
CA THR A 129 -11.01 -8.06 -0.82
C THR A 129 -11.13 -9.52 -1.29
N PHE A 130 -10.63 -10.50 -0.56
CA PHE A 130 -10.64 -11.90 -1.00
C PHE A 130 -12.06 -12.50 -1.15
N GLU A 131 -13.09 -11.85 -0.64
CA GLU A 131 -14.50 -12.24 -0.85
C GLU A 131 -15.22 -11.41 -1.92
N SER A 132 -14.52 -10.49 -2.62
CA SER A 132 -15.08 -9.81 -3.80
C SER A 132 -15.32 -10.79 -4.95
N ASP A 133 -16.30 -10.52 -5.79
CA ASP A 133 -16.62 -11.36 -6.96
C ASP A 133 -15.42 -11.48 -7.91
N LYS A 134 -14.71 -10.39 -8.16
CA LYS A 134 -13.48 -10.36 -8.95
C LYS A 134 -12.41 -11.29 -8.40
N HIS A 135 -12.14 -11.22 -7.07
CA HIS A 135 -11.09 -12.03 -6.44
C HIS A 135 -11.43 -13.54 -6.51
N VAL A 136 -12.64 -13.92 -6.08
CA VAL A 136 -13.01 -15.34 -6.05
C VAL A 136 -13.03 -15.97 -7.44
N LYS A 137 -13.47 -15.24 -8.48
CA LYS A 137 -13.44 -15.69 -9.86
C LYS A 137 -12.04 -15.79 -10.46
N THR A 138 -11.16 -14.89 -10.07
CA THR A 138 -9.78 -14.83 -10.63
C THR A 138 -8.83 -15.81 -9.95
N LEU A 139 -8.92 -15.95 -8.61
CA LEU A 139 -7.91 -16.63 -7.79
C LEU A 139 -8.44 -17.88 -7.06
N SER A 140 -9.75 -18.12 -7.05
CA SER A 140 -10.32 -19.28 -6.35
C SER A 140 -11.07 -20.21 -7.29
N LYS A 141 -12.34 -19.91 -7.58
CA LYS A 141 -13.21 -20.74 -8.42
C LYS A 141 -13.97 -19.86 -9.41
N PRO A 142 -13.88 -20.11 -10.74
CA PRO A 142 -14.55 -19.30 -11.74
C PRO A 142 -16.08 -19.18 -11.56
N ASP A 143 -16.72 -20.23 -11.04
CA ASP A 143 -18.18 -20.29 -10.84
C ASP A 143 -18.63 -19.75 -9.47
N ALA A 144 -17.68 -19.41 -8.59
CA ALA A 144 -18.02 -18.85 -7.27
C ALA A 144 -18.58 -17.44 -7.42
N ARG A 145 -19.49 -17.09 -6.50
CA ARG A 145 -20.05 -15.73 -6.39
C ARG A 145 -19.46 -15.05 -5.18
N GLY A 146 -18.86 -13.88 -5.39
CA GLY A 146 -18.37 -13.01 -4.35
C GLY A 146 -19.29 -11.83 -4.07
N LEU A 147 -18.83 -10.94 -3.21
CA LEU A 147 -19.50 -9.68 -2.92
C LEU A 147 -19.33 -8.71 -4.09
N VAL A 148 -20.42 -8.01 -4.43
CA VAL A 148 -20.51 -7.02 -5.50
C VAL A 148 -21.02 -5.71 -4.89
N VAL A 149 -20.41 -4.59 -5.25
CA VAL A 149 -20.74 -3.25 -4.70
C VAL A 149 -21.46 -2.35 -5.69
N ALA A 150 -21.31 -2.62 -7.00
CA ALA A 150 -21.94 -1.83 -8.08
C ALA A 150 -22.32 -2.72 -9.29
N PRO A 151 -23.31 -3.63 -9.13
CA PRO A 151 -23.75 -4.50 -10.23
C PRO A 151 -24.22 -3.67 -11.42
N GLY A 152 -23.72 -3.99 -12.63
CA GLY A 152 -24.04 -3.24 -13.84
C GLY A 152 -23.61 -1.77 -13.82
N GLY A 153 -22.65 -1.40 -12.94
CA GLY A 153 -22.17 -0.03 -12.81
C GLY A 153 -23.06 0.87 -11.96
N GLN A 154 -24.06 0.32 -11.29
CA GLN A 154 -24.93 1.04 -10.35
C GLN A 154 -24.57 0.68 -8.90
N VAL A 155 -24.22 1.68 -8.11
CA VAL A 155 -23.87 1.52 -6.69
C VAL A 155 -25.09 1.01 -5.92
N THR A 156 -24.90 -0.04 -5.09
CA THR A 156 -26.00 -0.58 -4.27
C THR A 156 -26.43 0.41 -3.19
N PRO A 157 -27.66 0.32 -2.65
CA PRO A 157 -28.14 1.20 -1.57
C PRO A 157 -27.23 1.19 -0.33
N GLU A 158 -26.70 0.03 0.05
CA GLU A 158 -25.80 -0.14 1.18
C GLU A 158 -24.45 0.56 0.90
N MET A 159 -23.92 0.41 -0.32
CA MET A 159 -22.68 1.07 -0.71
C MET A 159 -22.87 2.59 -0.80
N GLU A 160 -24.04 3.06 -1.27
CA GLU A 160 -24.42 4.48 -1.26
C GLU A 160 -24.42 5.05 0.17
N ALA A 161 -24.98 4.32 1.14
CA ALA A 161 -24.98 4.70 2.55
C ALA A 161 -23.54 4.80 3.10
N ILE A 162 -22.69 3.83 2.76
CA ILE A 162 -21.27 3.83 3.14
C ILE A 162 -20.52 5.04 2.55
N LEU A 163 -20.73 5.35 1.27
CA LEU A 163 -20.10 6.51 0.63
C LEU A 163 -20.51 7.84 1.32
N LYS A 164 -21.76 7.96 1.78
CA LYS A 164 -22.22 9.12 2.55
C LYS A 164 -21.52 9.23 3.91
N ILE A 165 -21.30 8.09 4.59
CA ILE A 165 -20.52 8.07 5.85
C ILE A 165 -19.08 8.50 5.57
N ILE A 166 -18.43 7.91 4.55
CA ILE A 166 -17.06 8.24 4.16
C ILE A 166 -16.91 9.74 3.86
N ALA A 167 -17.84 10.32 3.11
CA ALA A 167 -17.83 11.74 2.78
C ALA A 167 -18.02 12.63 4.02
N ARG A 168 -19.02 12.32 4.86
CA ARG A 168 -19.36 13.07 6.07
C ARG A 168 -18.22 13.07 7.08
N GLU A 169 -17.58 11.92 7.29
CA GLU A 169 -16.56 11.71 8.32
C GLU A 169 -15.12 11.92 7.79
N ASN A 170 -14.98 12.34 6.54
CA ASN A 170 -13.69 12.53 5.89
C ASN A 170 -12.77 11.29 5.99
N LEU A 171 -13.36 10.12 5.73
CA LEU A 171 -12.67 8.85 5.66
C LEU A 171 -12.08 8.64 4.25
N VAL A 172 -11.23 7.64 4.10
CA VAL A 172 -10.67 7.22 2.82
C VAL A 172 -11.45 6.02 2.29
N LEU A 173 -11.99 6.14 1.08
CA LEU A 173 -12.50 5.01 0.31
C LEU A 173 -11.32 4.28 -0.33
N ALA A 174 -11.13 3.00 -0.03
CA ALA A 174 -10.16 2.15 -0.73
C ALA A 174 -10.90 1.02 -1.47
N THR A 175 -10.56 0.80 -2.75
CA THR A 175 -11.41 -0.01 -3.66
C THR A 175 -11.28 -1.52 -3.48
N GLY A 176 -10.38 -1.99 -2.63
CA GLY A 176 -10.23 -3.44 -2.37
C GLY A 176 -9.94 -4.21 -3.66
N HIS A 177 -10.63 -5.34 -3.83
CA HIS A 177 -10.41 -6.26 -4.95
C HIS A 177 -11.63 -6.35 -5.89
N VAL A 178 -12.50 -5.35 -5.94
CA VAL A 178 -13.71 -5.38 -6.79
C VAL A 178 -13.38 -5.19 -8.27
N HIS A 179 -14.32 -5.45 -9.17
CA HIS A 179 -14.10 -5.34 -10.62
C HIS A 179 -13.75 -3.90 -11.04
N PRO A 180 -12.94 -3.70 -12.11
CA PRO A 180 -12.59 -2.36 -12.60
C PRO A 180 -13.80 -1.45 -12.90
N GLU A 181 -14.87 -1.99 -13.44
CA GLU A 181 -16.12 -1.27 -13.70
C GLU A 181 -16.83 -0.85 -12.41
N GLU A 182 -16.77 -1.66 -11.35
CA GLU A 182 -17.29 -1.29 -10.04
C GLU A 182 -16.44 -0.18 -9.41
N ILE A 183 -15.09 -0.26 -9.54
CA ILE A 183 -14.17 0.80 -9.09
C ILE A 183 -14.55 2.13 -9.73
N ILE A 184 -14.74 2.17 -11.05
CA ILE A 184 -15.10 3.39 -11.78
C ILE A 184 -16.45 3.92 -11.29
N ALA A 185 -17.45 3.06 -11.10
CA ALA A 185 -18.77 3.43 -10.62
C ALA A 185 -18.73 4.03 -9.20
N VAL A 186 -18.04 3.34 -8.27
CA VAL A 186 -17.94 3.74 -6.88
C VAL A 186 -17.11 5.02 -6.71
N VAL A 187 -16.00 5.16 -7.44
CA VAL A 187 -15.16 6.38 -7.42
C VAL A 187 -15.93 7.58 -7.98
N ARG A 188 -16.64 7.40 -9.10
CA ARG A 188 -17.51 8.46 -9.66
C ARG A 188 -18.56 8.89 -8.64
N ARG A 189 -19.27 7.94 -8.06
CA ARG A 189 -20.30 8.23 -7.08
C ARG A 189 -19.74 8.86 -5.80
N GLY A 190 -18.58 8.38 -5.33
CA GLY A 190 -17.87 8.95 -4.18
C GLY A 190 -17.49 10.42 -4.42
N ARG A 191 -16.94 10.74 -5.59
CA ARG A 191 -16.65 12.12 -5.99
C ARG A 191 -17.92 12.98 -5.96
N ASP A 192 -19.02 12.50 -6.53
CA ASP A 192 -20.28 13.25 -6.60
C ASP A 192 -20.89 13.50 -5.20
N LEU A 193 -20.60 12.64 -4.24
CA LEU A 193 -20.97 12.77 -2.83
C LEU A 193 -19.95 13.57 -1.99
N GLY A 194 -18.84 14.00 -2.58
CA GLY A 194 -17.82 14.81 -1.90
C GLY A 194 -16.79 14.01 -1.10
N VAL A 195 -16.60 12.71 -1.40
CA VAL A 195 -15.49 11.91 -0.84
C VAL A 195 -14.17 12.51 -1.29
N LYS A 196 -13.32 12.91 -0.32
CA LYS A 196 -12.05 13.59 -0.60
C LYS A 196 -10.88 12.62 -0.81
N GLY A 197 -10.84 11.54 -0.05
CA GLY A 197 -9.79 10.52 -0.12
C GLY A 197 -10.31 9.27 -0.85
N MET A 198 -9.78 8.96 -2.03
CA MET A 198 -10.12 7.77 -2.80
C MET A 198 -8.84 7.07 -3.25
N LEU A 199 -8.71 5.80 -2.90
CA LEU A 199 -7.52 4.97 -3.13
C LEU A 199 -7.90 3.72 -3.94
N VAL A 200 -7.30 3.55 -5.10
CA VAL A 200 -7.42 2.32 -5.89
C VAL A 200 -6.39 1.32 -5.40
N THR A 201 -6.83 0.34 -4.64
CA THR A 201 -5.97 -0.64 -3.97
C THR A 201 -5.21 -1.48 -4.99
N HIS A 202 -3.85 -1.51 -4.89
CA HIS A 202 -2.90 -2.23 -5.77
C HIS A 202 -3.41 -2.45 -7.22
N GLY A 203 -3.80 -1.35 -7.88
CA GLY A 203 -4.65 -1.34 -9.06
C GLY A 203 -4.21 -2.19 -10.25
N PHE A 204 -2.90 -2.26 -10.51
CA PHE A 204 -2.36 -2.81 -11.78
C PHE A 204 -2.15 -4.33 -11.80
N THR A 205 -2.17 -5.01 -10.67
CA THR A 205 -2.11 -6.49 -10.64
C THR A 205 -3.44 -7.10 -11.12
N ASN A 206 -3.48 -8.39 -11.46
CA ASN A 206 -4.68 -9.05 -12.02
C ASN A 206 -5.95 -8.97 -11.13
N VAL A 207 -5.80 -8.58 -9.88
CA VAL A 207 -6.90 -8.25 -8.96
C VAL A 207 -6.58 -6.91 -8.30
N PRO A 208 -7.27 -5.84 -8.68
CA PRO A 208 -8.45 -5.75 -9.55
C PRO A 208 -8.16 -5.79 -11.05
N GLY A 209 -6.97 -5.41 -11.51
CA GLY A 209 -6.57 -5.48 -12.92
C GLY A 209 -7.03 -4.29 -13.75
N ILE A 210 -6.90 -3.07 -13.23
CA ILE A 210 -7.17 -1.88 -14.03
C ILE A 210 -6.09 -1.69 -15.10
N THR A 211 -6.51 -1.21 -16.25
CA THR A 211 -5.60 -0.77 -17.31
C THR A 211 -5.04 0.62 -17.01
N MET A 212 -3.96 1.01 -17.69
CA MET A 212 -3.41 2.36 -17.59
C MET A 212 -4.43 3.44 -18.02
N ALA A 213 -5.24 3.17 -19.04
CA ALA A 213 -6.33 4.07 -19.44
C ALA A 213 -7.37 4.26 -18.34
N GLN A 214 -7.76 3.18 -17.64
CA GLN A 214 -8.64 3.27 -16.49
C GLN A 214 -7.99 3.98 -15.30
N ALA A 215 -6.68 3.77 -15.06
CA ALA A 215 -5.94 4.49 -14.03
C ALA A 215 -5.94 6.00 -14.30
N LYS A 216 -5.74 6.42 -15.56
CA LYS A 216 -5.83 7.83 -15.96
C LYS A 216 -7.24 8.38 -15.72
N GLN A 217 -8.28 7.68 -16.14
CA GLN A 217 -9.67 8.06 -15.89
C GLN A 217 -9.97 8.21 -14.39
N LEU A 218 -9.48 7.30 -13.55
CA LEU A 218 -9.66 7.33 -12.11
C LEU A 218 -8.90 8.50 -11.46
N ALA A 219 -7.67 8.78 -11.92
CA ALA A 219 -6.89 9.93 -11.48
C ALA A 219 -7.57 11.27 -11.83
N GLU A 220 -8.16 11.40 -13.02
CA GLU A 220 -8.96 12.57 -13.44
C GLU A 220 -10.22 12.75 -12.58
N MET A 221 -10.73 11.68 -11.96
CA MET A 221 -11.81 11.72 -10.98
C MET A 221 -11.33 12.02 -9.54
N GLY A 222 -10.02 12.19 -9.34
CA GLY A 222 -9.40 12.49 -8.04
C GLY A 222 -8.99 11.28 -7.21
N ALA A 223 -9.04 10.07 -7.76
CA ALA A 223 -8.54 8.88 -7.09
C ALA A 223 -7.01 8.77 -7.21
N VAL A 224 -6.39 8.22 -6.18
CA VAL A 224 -4.96 7.88 -6.15
C VAL A 224 -4.81 6.38 -6.39
N ILE A 225 -3.84 5.99 -7.21
CA ILE A 225 -3.60 4.58 -7.54
C ILE A 225 -2.49 4.05 -6.63
N GLU A 226 -2.76 2.97 -5.94
CA GLU A 226 -1.78 2.29 -5.10
C GLU A 226 -0.99 1.27 -5.91
N VAL A 227 0.32 1.26 -5.70
CA VAL A 227 1.23 0.17 -6.08
C VAL A 227 1.84 -0.38 -4.80
N CYS A 228 1.77 -1.71 -4.61
CA CYS A 228 2.33 -2.33 -3.42
C CYS A 228 3.60 -3.11 -3.73
N PHE A 229 4.56 -3.07 -2.80
CA PHE A 229 5.82 -3.80 -2.97
C PHE A 229 5.60 -5.33 -3.02
N LEU A 230 4.58 -5.85 -2.34
CA LEU A 230 4.25 -7.27 -2.40
C LEU A 230 4.14 -7.77 -3.85
N GLN A 231 3.59 -6.95 -4.77
CA GLN A 231 3.46 -7.32 -6.17
C GLN A 231 4.82 -7.36 -6.92
N PHE A 232 5.87 -6.74 -6.37
CA PHE A 232 7.23 -6.89 -6.93
C PHE A 232 7.75 -8.31 -6.72
N LEU A 233 7.26 -9.00 -5.69
CA LEU A 233 7.61 -10.39 -5.35
C LEU A 233 6.70 -11.42 -6.01
N ALA A 234 5.68 -11.00 -6.75
CA ALA A 234 4.70 -11.87 -7.41
C ALA A 234 5.23 -12.50 -8.72
N GLY A 235 4.47 -13.43 -9.26
CA GLY A 235 4.78 -14.10 -10.53
C GLY A 235 5.20 -15.55 -10.38
N PRO A 236 5.48 -16.26 -11.48
CA PRO A 236 5.70 -17.72 -11.47
C PRO A 236 6.83 -18.19 -10.55
N ASN A 237 7.80 -17.33 -10.27
CA ASN A 237 8.96 -17.62 -9.42
C ASN A 237 8.85 -16.99 -8.02
N ALA A 238 7.65 -16.60 -7.61
CA ALA A 238 7.43 -15.97 -6.31
C ALA A 238 7.84 -16.90 -5.15
N PRO A 239 8.43 -16.35 -4.07
CA PRO A 239 8.88 -17.15 -2.92
C PRO A 239 7.72 -17.77 -2.14
N LEU A 240 6.54 -17.18 -2.18
CA LEU A 240 5.33 -17.67 -1.52
C LEU A 240 4.32 -18.17 -2.56
N ALA A 241 3.79 -19.37 -2.34
CA ALA A 241 2.92 -20.06 -3.28
C ALA A 241 1.71 -19.23 -3.73
N PHE A 242 1.06 -18.50 -2.83
CA PHE A 242 -0.10 -17.68 -3.19
C PHE A 242 0.23 -16.55 -4.16
N LEU A 243 1.47 -16.04 -4.16
CA LEU A 243 1.91 -14.97 -5.08
C LEU A 243 2.17 -15.45 -6.50
N THR A 244 2.29 -16.77 -6.73
CA THR A 244 2.56 -17.32 -8.07
C THR A 244 1.42 -17.05 -9.06
N HIS A 245 0.21 -16.82 -8.55
CA HIS A 245 -1.00 -16.54 -9.35
C HIS A 245 -1.27 -15.04 -9.54
N TRP A 246 -0.44 -14.18 -8.94
CA TRP A 246 -0.57 -12.73 -9.07
C TRP A 246 0.33 -12.19 -10.18
N THR A 247 -0.18 -11.20 -10.92
CA THR A 247 0.63 -10.50 -11.92
C THR A 247 1.70 -9.68 -11.24
N GLN A 248 2.96 -9.89 -11.63
CA GLN A 248 4.07 -9.11 -11.13
C GLN A 248 3.98 -7.65 -11.61
N ILE A 249 4.11 -6.74 -10.68
CA ILE A 249 4.30 -5.30 -10.92
C ILE A 249 5.67 -4.92 -10.35
N ASN A 250 6.44 -4.14 -11.07
CA ASN A 250 7.79 -3.75 -10.65
C ASN A 250 8.05 -2.25 -10.87
N ALA A 251 9.25 -1.79 -10.55
CA ALA A 251 9.60 -0.37 -10.64
C ALA A 251 9.47 0.23 -12.05
N LYS A 252 9.58 -0.56 -13.13
CA LYS A 252 9.32 -0.08 -14.51
C LYS A 252 7.86 0.27 -14.72
N HIS A 253 6.94 -0.52 -14.14
CA HIS A 253 5.51 -0.19 -14.19
C HIS A 253 5.21 1.09 -13.39
N VAL A 254 5.89 1.30 -12.23
CA VAL A 254 5.78 2.55 -11.48
C VAL A 254 6.30 3.73 -12.30
N ALA A 255 7.46 3.60 -12.95
CA ALA A 255 8.03 4.65 -13.80
C ALA A 255 7.11 4.99 -14.98
N GLN A 256 6.50 3.98 -15.60
CA GLN A 256 5.49 4.19 -16.63
C GLN A 256 4.26 4.93 -16.08
N ALA A 257 3.73 4.52 -14.91
CA ALA A 257 2.60 5.18 -14.28
C ALA A 257 2.91 6.64 -13.91
N VAL A 258 4.12 6.92 -13.35
CA VAL A 258 4.57 8.30 -13.09
C VAL A 258 4.55 9.14 -14.38
N LYS A 259 5.03 8.58 -15.50
CA LYS A 259 5.04 9.27 -16.79
C LYS A 259 3.64 9.53 -17.34
N GLU A 260 2.69 8.61 -17.18
CA GLU A 260 1.37 8.67 -17.79
C GLU A 260 0.32 9.39 -16.95
N ILE A 261 0.37 9.24 -15.63
CA ILE A 261 -0.65 9.81 -14.72
C ILE A 261 -0.07 10.75 -13.66
N GLY A 262 1.25 10.85 -13.55
CA GLY A 262 1.95 11.72 -12.61
C GLY A 262 2.06 11.17 -11.19
N ALA A 263 3.18 11.45 -10.52
CA ALA A 263 3.45 10.99 -9.15
C ALA A 263 2.42 11.49 -8.12
N ASN A 264 1.76 12.62 -8.37
CA ASN A 264 0.69 13.14 -7.51
C ASN A 264 -0.53 12.20 -7.39
N ASN A 265 -0.72 11.32 -8.36
CA ASN A 265 -1.85 10.39 -8.46
C ASN A 265 -1.45 8.96 -8.09
N LEU A 266 -0.28 8.77 -7.48
CA LEU A 266 0.25 7.48 -7.07
C LEU A 266 0.61 7.45 -5.60
N ILE A 267 0.48 6.28 -4.96
CA ILE A 267 1.18 5.94 -3.73
C ILE A 267 1.90 4.61 -3.88
N VAL A 268 2.96 4.43 -3.09
CA VAL A 268 3.66 3.15 -2.97
C VAL A 268 3.59 2.71 -1.52
N SER A 269 2.96 1.56 -1.27
CA SER A 269 2.78 0.90 0.03
C SER A 269 3.49 -0.45 0.06
N SER A 270 3.53 -1.13 1.20
CA SER A 270 4.16 -2.43 1.28
C SER A 270 3.23 -3.60 0.91
N ASP A 271 2.03 -3.66 1.46
CA ASP A 271 1.13 -4.84 1.45
C ASP A 271 1.83 -6.09 2.02
N LEU A 272 2.86 -5.86 2.85
CA LEU A 272 3.65 -6.92 3.48
C LEU A 272 3.05 -7.37 4.82
N GLY A 273 3.69 -8.36 5.44
CA GLY A 273 3.33 -8.96 6.72
C GLY A 273 3.10 -10.45 6.65
N GLN A 274 3.10 -11.07 5.48
CA GLN A 274 2.92 -12.51 5.33
C GLN A 274 4.15 -13.26 5.85
N SER A 275 3.94 -14.35 6.60
CA SER A 275 5.03 -15.20 7.06
C SER A 275 5.92 -15.65 5.90
N GLY A 276 7.23 -15.50 6.05
CA GLY A 276 8.22 -15.82 5.00
C GLY A 276 8.57 -14.66 4.06
N ASN A 277 7.88 -13.52 4.13
CA ASN A 277 8.29 -12.30 3.44
C ASN A 277 9.24 -11.45 4.30
N MET A 278 9.92 -10.51 3.64
CA MET A 278 10.69 -9.48 4.34
C MET A 278 9.79 -8.56 5.16
N THR A 279 10.39 -7.76 6.03
CA THR A 279 9.65 -6.80 6.85
C THR A 279 9.12 -5.63 6.02
N HIS A 280 8.10 -4.94 6.52
CA HIS A 280 7.48 -3.79 5.84
C HIS A 280 8.51 -2.69 5.51
N PRO A 281 9.33 -2.20 6.47
CA PRO A 281 10.34 -1.19 6.15
C PRO A 281 11.39 -1.68 5.14
N ASP A 282 11.85 -2.92 5.25
CA ASP A 282 12.85 -3.45 4.32
C ASP A 282 12.29 -3.56 2.89
N GLY A 283 11.01 -3.93 2.75
CA GLY A 283 10.31 -3.92 1.47
C GLY A 283 10.19 -2.52 0.87
N LEU A 284 9.86 -1.51 1.70
CA LEU A 284 9.78 -0.12 1.25
C LEU A 284 11.16 0.44 0.87
N GLU A 285 12.22 0.11 1.62
CA GLU A 285 13.60 0.46 1.25
C GLU A 285 14.00 -0.17 -0.10
N ALA A 286 13.63 -1.43 -0.31
CA ALA A 286 13.86 -2.13 -1.58
C ALA A 286 13.06 -1.51 -2.74
N ALA A 287 11.80 -1.11 -2.50
CA ALA A 287 10.98 -0.38 -3.48
C ALA A 287 11.64 0.95 -3.87
N ILE A 288 12.07 1.75 -2.89
CA ILE A 288 12.77 3.03 -3.12
C ILE A 288 14.01 2.82 -3.96
N ALA A 289 14.85 1.83 -3.60
CA ALA A 289 16.05 1.53 -4.35
C ALA A 289 15.76 1.07 -5.79
N ALA A 290 14.69 0.29 -6.00
CA ALA A 290 14.27 -0.15 -7.33
C ALA A 290 13.75 1.03 -8.17
N MET A 291 12.94 1.90 -7.60
CA MET A 291 12.41 3.09 -8.27
C MET A 291 13.53 4.06 -8.69
N LYS A 292 14.53 4.29 -7.83
CA LYS A 292 15.71 5.10 -8.16
C LYS A 292 16.50 4.52 -9.33
N ARG A 293 16.67 3.20 -9.40
CA ARG A 293 17.34 2.54 -10.55
C ARG A 293 16.59 2.72 -11.86
N GLU A 294 15.26 2.86 -11.83
CA GLU A 294 14.44 3.16 -13.02
C GLU A 294 14.34 4.67 -13.30
N GLY A 295 15.11 5.51 -12.61
CA GLY A 295 15.20 6.95 -12.86
C GLY A 295 14.06 7.78 -12.27
N ILE A 296 13.24 7.21 -11.36
CA ILE A 296 12.21 8.00 -10.65
C ILE A 296 12.92 8.97 -9.69
N SER A 297 12.54 10.23 -9.75
CA SER A 297 13.16 11.29 -8.96
C SER A 297 12.88 11.15 -7.45
N GLU A 298 13.77 11.68 -6.61
CA GLU A 298 13.55 11.78 -5.17
C GLU A 298 12.27 12.55 -4.84
N ALA A 299 11.96 13.59 -5.61
CA ALA A 299 10.75 14.39 -5.44
C ALA A 299 9.47 13.57 -5.74
N ASP A 300 9.48 12.72 -6.77
CA ASP A 300 8.35 11.83 -7.07
C ASP A 300 8.20 10.73 -6.02
N ILE A 301 9.32 10.15 -5.53
CA ILE A 301 9.30 9.20 -4.43
C ILE A 301 8.73 9.85 -3.15
N ASP A 302 9.13 11.08 -2.84
CA ASP A 302 8.61 11.83 -1.70
C ASP A 302 7.10 12.09 -1.83
N LEU A 303 6.62 12.44 -3.01
CA LEU A 303 5.19 12.55 -3.30
C LEU A 303 4.47 11.22 -3.03
N MET A 304 4.94 10.13 -3.62
CA MET A 304 4.25 8.83 -3.58
C MET A 304 4.27 8.14 -2.21
N MET A 305 5.30 8.36 -1.40
CA MET A 305 5.48 7.60 -0.15
C MET A 305 5.31 8.44 1.12
N ARG A 306 5.27 9.78 1.02
CA ARG A 306 5.13 10.68 2.17
C ARG A 306 3.95 11.63 2.02
N LYS A 307 3.96 12.49 0.99
CA LYS A 307 2.96 13.57 0.84
C LYS A 307 1.58 13.07 0.43
N ASN A 308 1.47 12.20 -0.56
CA ASN A 308 0.17 11.68 -0.99
C ASN A 308 -0.49 10.81 0.09
N PRO A 309 0.20 9.91 0.80
CA PRO A 309 -0.35 9.24 1.97
C PRO A 309 -0.86 10.21 3.05
N ALA A 310 -0.07 11.23 3.40
CA ALA A 310 -0.46 12.26 4.36
C ALA A 310 -1.73 13.00 3.91
N ARG A 311 -1.77 13.41 2.63
CA ARG A 311 -2.95 14.06 2.01
C ARG A 311 -4.19 13.16 2.06
N LEU A 312 -4.07 11.87 1.73
CA LEU A 312 -5.19 10.92 1.78
C LEU A 312 -5.73 10.78 3.20
N LEU A 313 -4.85 10.67 4.20
CA LEU A 313 -5.24 10.54 5.61
C LEU A 313 -5.74 11.87 6.22
N GLY A 314 -5.60 12.99 5.50
CA GLY A 314 -6.00 14.31 6.00
C GLY A 314 -5.11 14.81 7.13
N VAL A 315 -3.82 14.42 7.13
CA VAL A 315 -2.83 14.88 8.13
C VAL A 315 -1.85 15.87 7.49
N PRO A 316 -1.24 16.80 8.27
CA PRO A 316 -0.24 17.75 7.73
C PRO A 316 0.90 17.02 7.00
N ASN A 317 1.56 17.72 6.06
CA ASN A 317 2.77 17.19 5.39
C ASN A 317 4.00 17.32 6.28
#